data_a62c002dfd20f6101989b5e31af45208
#
_entry.id   a62c002dfd20f6101989b5e31af45208
#
_cell.length_a   1.000
_cell.length_b   1.000
_cell.length_c   1.000
_cell.angle_alpha   90.00
_cell.angle_beta   90.00
_cell.angle_gamma   90.00
#
_symmetry.space_group_name_H-M   'P 1'
#
loop_
_entity.id
_entity.type
_entity.pdbx_description
1 polymer ?
#
loop_
_entity_poly.entity_id
_entity_poly.type
_entity_poly.pdbx_seq_one_letter_code
_entity_poly.pdbx_strand_id
1 'polypeptide(L)'
;MIVPHQILKELINTEIESVKGFGFGNVGELKKYMDLKGGNIYPLIWVELPYQSDESKIDLSYREVPVRMFFATTTRIEWLNDKREIETYSKVLRPLYDSFLEVAKKAKQFEFVGREVNAIEQHNWHTSQFEVFEKGNKVNAYWDVISLSFTGRFNNNCKNKCNE
;
A
#
# COMPACT_ATOMS: atom_id res chain seq x y z
N MET A 1 12.97 -14.64 -11.44
CA MET A 1 12.89 -14.38 -9.99
C MET A 1 11.54 -13.71 -9.68
N ILE A 2 10.81 -14.18 -8.69
CA ILE A 2 9.52 -13.60 -8.26
C ILE A 2 9.81 -12.39 -7.38
N VAL A 3 9.27 -11.23 -7.76
CA VAL A 3 9.47 -9.96 -7.05
C VAL A 3 8.10 -9.48 -6.52
N PRO A 4 7.78 -9.73 -5.24
CA PRO A 4 6.45 -9.49 -4.67
C PRO A 4 5.91 -8.07 -4.88
N HIS A 5 6.72 -7.05 -4.62
CA HIS A 5 6.29 -5.67 -4.78
C HIS A 5 6.01 -5.27 -6.23
N GLN A 6 6.63 -5.91 -7.22
CA GLN A 6 6.32 -5.68 -8.64
C GLN A 6 4.97 -6.29 -9.01
N ILE A 7 4.67 -7.50 -8.52
CA ILE A 7 3.37 -8.14 -8.71
C ILE A 7 2.26 -7.30 -8.07
N LEU A 8 2.47 -6.84 -6.84
CA LEU A 8 1.52 -5.95 -6.16
C LEU A 8 1.35 -4.63 -6.91
N LYS A 9 2.42 -4.04 -7.43
CA LYS A 9 2.37 -2.82 -8.23
C LYS A 9 1.54 -3.01 -9.51
N GLU A 10 1.78 -4.07 -10.26
CA GLU A 10 1.03 -4.38 -11.47
C GLU A 10 -0.46 -4.57 -11.14
N LEU A 11 -0.77 -5.37 -10.11
CA LEU A 11 -2.12 -5.62 -9.67
C LEU A 11 -2.86 -4.33 -9.28
N ILE A 12 -2.25 -3.51 -8.45
CA ILE A 12 -2.84 -2.28 -7.94
C ILE A 12 -3.03 -1.26 -9.07
N ASN A 13 -2.02 -1.02 -9.88
CA ASN A 13 -2.10 -0.03 -10.96
C ASN A 13 -3.07 -0.41 -12.08
N THR A 14 -3.31 -1.72 -12.28
CA THR A 14 -4.23 -2.19 -13.32
C THR A 14 -5.68 -2.18 -12.86
N GLU A 15 -5.93 -2.51 -11.59
CA GLU A 15 -7.26 -2.84 -11.10
C GLU A 15 -7.86 -1.77 -10.15
N ILE A 16 -7.04 -0.83 -9.64
CA ILE A 16 -7.49 0.15 -8.64
C ILE A 16 -7.24 1.58 -9.15
N GLU A 17 -8.21 2.14 -9.85
CA GLU A 17 -8.11 3.49 -10.43
C GLU A 17 -7.98 4.62 -9.40
N SER A 18 -8.47 4.41 -8.19
CA SER A 18 -8.44 5.42 -7.13
C SER A 18 -7.04 5.68 -6.56
N VAL A 19 -6.07 4.78 -6.78
CA VAL A 19 -4.68 4.94 -6.35
C VAL A 19 -3.97 5.94 -7.24
N LYS A 20 -3.39 6.97 -6.64
CA LYS A 20 -2.56 7.96 -7.34
C LYS A 20 -1.07 7.73 -7.20
N GLY A 21 -0.65 7.07 -6.12
CA GLY A 21 0.73 6.75 -5.86
C GLY A 21 0.92 5.31 -5.41
N PHE A 22 1.98 4.68 -5.92
CA PHE A 22 2.47 3.40 -5.46
C PHE A 22 3.98 3.47 -5.29
N GLY A 23 4.47 3.00 -4.17
CA GLY A 23 5.90 2.91 -3.91
C GLY A 23 6.25 1.72 -3.02
N PHE A 24 7.53 1.51 -2.87
CA PHE A 24 8.07 0.45 -2.02
C PHE A 24 9.43 0.86 -1.48
N GLY A 25 9.81 0.31 -0.35
CA GLY A 25 11.08 0.57 0.29
C GLY A 25 10.96 0.71 1.81
N ASN A 26 12.04 1.14 2.44
CA ASN A 26 12.03 1.46 3.86
C ASN A 26 11.40 2.85 4.12
N VAL A 27 11.21 3.19 5.39
CA VAL A 27 10.60 4.47 5.80
C VAL A 27 11.38 5.70 5.30
N GLY A 28 12.72 5.60 5.19
CA GLY A 28 13.54 6.69 4.67
C GLY A 28 13.32 6.92 3.17
N GLU A 29 13.13 5.85 2.41
CA GLU A 29 12.80 5.92 0.98
C GLU A 29 11.38 6.45 0.76
N LEU A 30 10.44 6.08 1.62
CA LEU A 30 9.10 6.63 1.63
C LEU A 30 9.13 8.15 1.79
N LYS A 31 9.89 8.67 2.75
CA LYS A 31 10.05 10.11 2.96
C LYS A 31 10.62 10.81 1.72
N LYS A 32 11.65 10.26 1.11
CA LYS A 32 12.20 10.79 -0.15
C LYS A 32 11.17 10.76 -1.29
N TYR A 33 10.39 9.71 -1.38
CA TYR A 33 9.34 9.60 -2.39
C TYR A 33 8.29 10.70 -2.24
N MET A 34 7.90 11.01 -1.00
CA MET A 34 6.98 12.11 -0.70
C MET A 34 7.54 13.46 -1.09
N ASP A 35 8.78 13.75 -0.71
CA ASP A 35 9.45 15.01 -1.00
C ASP A 35 9.56 15.26 -2.52
N LEU A 36 9.81 14.19 -3.29
CA LEU A 36 9.97 14.28 -4.76
C LEU A 36 8.65 14.42 -5.51
N LYS A 37 7.57 13.84 -5.01
CA LYS A 37 6.29 13.73 -5.75
C LYS A 37 5.24 14.75 -5.33
N GLY A 38 5.38 15.34 -4.15
CA GLY A 38 4.43 16.33 -3.62
C GLY A 38 3.03 15.78 -3.34
N GLY A 39 2.05 16.64 -3.21
CA GLY A 39 0.69 16.30 -2.80
C GLY A 39 -0.15 15.48 -3.79
N ASN A 40 0.29 15.32 -5.04
CA ASN A 40 -0.51 14.67 -6.10
C ASN A 40 -0.43 13.13 -6.09
N ILE A 41 0.25 12.54 -5.11
CA ILE A 41 0.42 11.08 -5.00
C ILE A 41 -0.63 10.40 -4.13
N TYR A 42 -1.54 11.14 -3.53
CA TYR A 42 -2.52 10.60 -2.59
C TYR A 42 -3.87 10.33 -3.25
N PRO A 43 -4.55 9.24 -2.88
CA PRO A 43 -4.11 8.23 -1.92
C PRO A 43 -2.92 7.39 -2.44
N LEU A 44 -2.04 7.03 -1.51
CA LEU A 44 -0.79 6.30 -1.75
C LEU A 44 -0.89 4.89 -1.17
N ILE A 45 -0.37 3.91 -1.90
CA ILE A 45 -0.06 2.58 -1.36
C ILE A 45 1.45 2.42 -1.31
N TRP A 46 1.96 2.02 -0.15
CA TRP A 46 3.39 1.77 0.08
C TRP A 46 3.62 0.35 0.56
N VAL A 47 4.60 -0.34 -0.01
CA VAL A 47 5.02 -1.68 0.41
C VAL A 47 6.35 -1.58 1.15
N GLU A 48 6.37 -2.00 2.41
CA GLU A 48 7.57 -1.92 3.25
C GLU A 48 8.60 -2.99 2.85
N LEU A 49 9.87 -2.59 2.76
CA LEU A 49 11.01 -3.46 2.53
C LEU A 49 12.02 -3.31 3.70
N PRO A 50 12.87 -4.32 3.96
CA PRO A 50 13.01 -5.60 3.25
C PRO A 50 11.96 -6.64 3.67
N TYR A 51 11.67 -7.57 2.77
CA TYR A 51 10.94 -8.79 3.17
C TYR A 51 11.90 -9.76 3.84
N GLN A 52 11.44 -10.41 4.89
CA GLN A 52 12.08 -11.64 5.36
C GLN A 52 11.48 -12.80 4.55
N SER A 53 12.26 -13.44 3.72
CA SER A 53 11.84 -14.65 3.03
C SER A 53 12.49 -15.87 3.69
N ASP A 54 11.70 -16.87 3.97
CA ASP A 54 12.21 -18.19 4.35
C ASP A 54 12.65 -18.91 3.07
N GLU A 55 13.94 -18.86 2.77
CA GLU A 55 14.50 -19.47 1.57
C GLU A 55 14.55 -21.00 1.62
N SER A 56 14.27 -21.60 2.80
CA SER A 56 14.18 -23.07 2.93
C SER A 56 12.98 -23.68 2.19
N LYS A 57 12.03 -22.84 1.79
CA LYS A 57 10.80 -23.21 1.06
C LYS A 57 10.77 -22.70 -0.37
N ILE A 58 11.91 -22.50 -1.01
CA ILE A 58 11.95 -22.04 -2.39
C ILE A 58 11.45 -23.15 -3.32
N ASP A 59 10.19 -23.04 -3.70
CA ASP A 59 9.67 -23.62 -4.91
C ASP A 59 9.83 -22.59 -6.04
N LEU A 60 10.36 -23.01 -7.18
CA LEU A 60 10.53 -22.13 -8.33
C LEU A 60 9.21 -21.60 -8.90
N SER A 61 8.09 -22.21 -8.52
CA SER A 61 6.74 -21.85 -8.97
C SER A 61 6.09 -20.75 -8.14
N TYR A 62 6.44 -20.62 -6.87
CA TYR A 62 5.90 -19.58 -5.99
C TYR A 62 6.91 -19.12 -4.94
N ARG A 63 6.62 -17.97 -4.32
CA ARG A 63 7.36 -17.43 -3.17
C ARG A 63 6.39 -16.95 -2.10
N GLU A 64 6.57 -17.41 -0.86
CA GLU A 64 5.83 -16.93 0.30
C GLU A 64 6.65 -15.88 1.04
N VAL A 65 6.03 -14.74 1.33
CA VAL A 65 6.71 -13.60 1.96
C VAL A 65 5.76 -12.91 2.93
N PRO A 66 6.19 -12.59 4.16
CA PRO A 66 5.47 -11.65 5.00
C PRO A 66 5.56 -10.26 4.38
N VAL A 67 4.43 -9.62 4.19
CA VAL A 67 4.31 -8.30 3.58
C VAL A 67 3.64 -7.35 4.55
N ARG A 68 4.17 -6.14 4.63
CA ARG A 68 3.50 -5.02 5.28
C ARG A 68 3.25 -3.91 4.26
N MET A 69 2.02 -3.44 4.22
CA MET A 69 1.59 -2.37 3.31
C MET A 69 0.94 -1.24 4.09
N PHE A 70 1.02 -0.05 3.54
CA PHE A 70 0.37 1.13 4.07
C PHE A 70 -0.52 1.75 3.00
N PHE A 71 -1.78 1.95 3.33
CA PHE A 71 -2.71 2.76 2.57
C PHE A 71 -2.74 4.12 3.25
N ALA A 72 -2.26 5.15 2.60
CA ALA A 72 -2.02 6.44 3.21
C ALA A 72 -2.75 7.56 2.48
N THR A 73 -3.29 8.50 3.24
CA THR A 73 -3.78 9.78 2.72
C THR A 73 -3.38 10.91 3.66
N THR A 74 -3.40 12.13 3.13
CA THR A 74 -3.08 13.30 3.92
C THR A 74 -4.24 13.69 4.83
N THR A 75 -3.91 14.14 6.02
CA THR A 75 -4.85 14.71 6.98
C THR A 75 -4.31 16.03 7.53
N ARG A 76 -5.16 16.85 8.10
CA ARG A 76 -4.77 18.12 8.71
C ARG A 76 -4.74 18.01 10.22
N ILE A 77 -3.79 18.70 10.83
CA ILE A 77 -3.63 18.68 12.29
C ILE A 77 -4.85 19.25 13.02
N GLU A 78 -5.50 20.25 12.43
CA GLU A 78 -6.67 20.90 12.99
C GLU A 78 -7.97 20.07 12.92
N TRP A 79 -7.94 18.93 12.21
CA TRP A 79 -9.11 18.07 12.10
C TRP A 79 -9.28 17.23 13.35
N LEU A 80 -10.46 17.33 13.96
CA LEU A 80 -10.90 16.45 15.03
C LEU A 80 -11.21 15.05 14.51
N ASN A 81 -11.29 14.08 15.42
CA ASN A 81 -11.47 12.67 15.06
C ASN A 81 -12.69 12.42 14.18
N ASP A 82 -13.83 13.03 14.44
CA ASP A 82 -15.05 12.86 13.64
C ASP A 82 -14.83 13.31 12.18
N LYS A 83 -14.11 14.41 11.99
CA LYS A 83 -13.82 14.91 10.65
C LYS A 83 -12.82 14.01 9.91
N ARG A 84 -11.81 13.48 10.60
CA ARG A 84 -10.88 12.49 10.04
C ARG A 84 -11.60 11.20 9.67
N GLU A 85 -12.48 10.72 10.54
CA GLU A 85 -13.30 9.53 10.28
C GLU A 85 -14.07 9.66 8.96
N ILE A 86 -14.65 10.81 8.68
CA ILE A 86 -15.42 11.06 7.46
C ILE A 86 -14.49 11.30 6.27
N GLU A 87 -13.54 12.22 6.37
CA GLU A 87 -12.79 12.74 5.22
C GLU A 87 -11.63 11.82 4.80
N THR A 88 -11.02 11.11 5.74
CA THR A 88 -9.87 10.23 5.45
C THR A 88 -10.24 8.76 5.43
N TYR A 89 -10.89 8.23 6.48
CA TYR A 89 -11.19 6.80 6.56
C TYR A 89 -12.39 6.40 5.72
N SER A 90 -13.55 6.98 5.96
CA SER A 90 -14.79 6.56 5.27
C SER A 90 -14.80 6.88 3.79
N LYS A 91 -14.25 8.02 3.39
CA LYS A 91 -14.25 8.45 1.98
C LYS A 91 -13.08 7.90 1.16
N VAL A 92 -11.93 7.62 1.79
CA VAL A 92 -10.69 7.34 1.07
C VAL A 92 -10.07 6.00 1.46
N LEU A 93 -9.68 5.84 2.71
CA LEU A 93 -8.82 4.71 3.10
C LEU A 93 -9.56 3.37 3.12
N ARG A 94 -10.76 3.30 3.71
CA ARG A 94 -11.53 2.06 3.76
C ARG A 94 -12.00 1.61 2.37
N PRO A 95 -12.56 2.47 1.51
CA PRO A 95 -12.86 2.07 0.13
C PRO A 95 -11.65 1.59 -0.65
N LEU A 96 -10.48 2.22 -0.45
CA LEU A 96 -9.24 1.81 -1.08
C LEU A 96 -8.78 0.43 -0.57
N TYR A 97 -8.82 0.22 0.73
CA TYR A 97 -8.49 -1.05 1.37
C TYR A 97 -9.41 -2.18 0.91
N ASP A 98 -10.73 -1.93 0.88
CA ASP A 98 -11.73 -2.91 0.42
C ASP A 98 -11.51 -3.26 -1.06
N SER A 99 -11.24 -2.26 -1.90
CA SER A 99 -10.89 -2.47 -3.32
C SER A 99 -9.65 -3.35 -3.47
N PHE A 100 -8.61 -3.11 -2.66
CA PHE A 100 -7.42 -3.96 -2.66
C PHE A 100 -7.75 -5.41 -2.27
N LEU A 101 -8.53 -5.63 -1.22
CA LEU A 101 -8.93 -6.98 -0.80
C LEU A 101 -9.72 -7.72 -1.89
N GLU A 102 -10.63 -7.03 -2.57
CA GLU A 102 -11.41 -7.62 -3.66
C GLU A 102 -10.52 -8.02 -4.84
N VAL A 103 -9.62 -7.14 -5.25
CA VAL A 103 -8.67 -7.39 -6.33
C VAL A 103 -7.71 -8.51 -5.96
N ALA A 104 -7.17 -8.51 -4.74
CA ALA A 104 -6.27 -9.53 -4.24
C ALA A 104 -6.92 -10.92 -4.21
N LYS A 105 -8.20 -11.02 -3.82
CA LYS A 105 -8.95 -12.31 -3.83
C LYS A 105 -9.16 -12.89 -5.24
N LYS A 106 -9.19 -12.04 -6.26
CA LYS A 106 -9.40 -12.45 -7.66
C LYS A 106 -8.09 -12.67 -8.41
N ALA A 107 -6.97 -12.23 -7.84
CA ALA A 107 -5.66 -12.29 -8.49
C ALA A 107 -5.16 -13.73 -8.67
N LYS A 108 -4.69 -14.06 -9.87
CA LYS A 108 -4.08 -15.37 -10.15
C LYS A 108 -2.62 -15.46 -9.73
N GLN A 109 -1.97 -14.30 -9.60
CA GLN A 109 -0.52 -14.20 -9.32
C GLN A 109 -0.22 -14.05 -7.84
N PHE A 110 -1.27 -13.86 -7.03
CA PHE A 110 -1.16 -13.58 -5.62
C PHE A 110 -2.30 -14.21 -4.84
N GLU A 111 -1.99 -14.76 -3.67
CA GLU A 111 -2.98 -15.23 -2.69
C GLU A 111 -2.50 -14.95 -1.26
N PHE A 112 -3.44 -14.72 -0.35
CA PHE A 112 -3.16 -14.67 1.07
C PHE A 112 -2.89 -16.08 1.61
N VAL A 113 -1.82 -16.26 2.38
CA VAL A 113 -1.48 -17.52 3.04
C VAL A 113 -1.96 -17.47 4.48
N GLY A 114 -2.73 -18.49 4.87
CA GLY A 114 -3.30 -18.56 6.22
C GLY A 114 -4.49 -17.62 6.43
N ARG A 115 -4.85 -17.42 7.70
CA ARG A 115 -6.00 -16.57 8.09
C ARG A 115 -5.60 -15.25 8.72
N GLU A 116 -4.30 -15.01 8.86
CA GLU A 116 -3.79 -13.81 9.56
C GLU A 116 -3.59 -12.67 8.57
N VAL A 117 -4.66 -11.92 8.35
CA VAL A 117 -4.63 -10.62 7.69
C VAL A 117 -4.97 -9.59 8.74
N ASN A 118 -3.97 -8.81 9.17
CA ASN A 118 -4.13 -7.82 10.22
C ASN A 118 -4.13 -6.42 9.63
N ALA A 119 -5.24 -5.69 9.84
CA ALA A 119 -5.36 -4.29 9.45
C ALA A 119 -5.48 -3.39 10.69
N ILE A 120 -4.72 -2.31 10.74
CA ILE A 120 -4.71 -1.35 11.83
C ILE A 120 -4.90 0.05 11.26
N GLU A 121 -5.91 0.77 11.73
CA GLU A 121 -6.12 2.19 11.43
C GLU A 121 -5.29 3.05 12.39
N GLN A 122 -4.52 3.99 11.87
CA GLN A 122 -3.62 4.84 12.67
C GLN A 122 -3.71 6.30 12.23
N HIS A 123 -4.04 7.17 13.17
CA HIS A 123 -4.02 8.61 12.99
C HIS A 123 -2.60 9.15 13.14
N ASN A 124 -2.26 10.17 12.36
CA ASN A 124 -0.96 10.85 12.44
C ASN A 124 0.22 9.88 12.44
N TRP A 125 0.18 8.91 11.54
CA TRP A 125 1.20 7.88 11.46
C TRP A 125 2.60 8.49 11.33
N HIS A 126 3.55 7.97 12.11
CA HIS A 126 4.94 8.45 12.23
C HIS A 126 5.13 9.86 12.81
N THR A 127 4.12 10.55 13.30
CA THR A 127 4.23 11.89 13.91
C THR A 127 5.03 12.90 13.09
N SER A 128 5.44 12.56 11.87
CA SER A 128 6.23 13.42 10.99
C SER A 128 5.32 14.37 10.24
N GLN A 129 5.46 15.65 10.51
CA GLN A 129 4.94 16.69 9.66
C GLN A 129 5.65 16.68 8.30
N PHE A 130 4.89 16.86 7.24
CA PHE A 130 5.44 17.13 5.91
C PHE A 130 4.65 18.26 5.25
N GLU A 131 5.31 18.96 4.34
CA GLU A 131 4.69 20.05 3.62
C GLU A 131 3.98 19.52 2.37
N VAL A 132 2.73 19.90 2.20
CA VAL A 132 1.99 19.70 0.95
C VAL A 132 1.61 21.05 0.36
N PHE A 133 1.54 21.12 -0.95
CA PHE A 133 1.04 22.31 -1.63
C PHE A 133 -0.46 22.15 -1.90
N GLU A 134 -1.26 23.00 -1.27
CA GLU A 134 -2.68 23.12 -1.55
C GLU A 134 -2.97 24.51 -2.13
N LYS A 135 -3.52 24.56 -3.33
CA LYS A 135 -3.86 25.84 -4.02
C LYS A 135 -2.71 26.85 -4.05
N GLY A 136 -1.47 26.37 -4.16
CA GLY A 136 -0.27 27.22 -4.19
C GLY A 136 0.31 27.60 -2.83
N ASN A 137 -0.31 27.22 -1.73
CA ASN A 137 0.18 27.46 -0.38
C ASN A 137 0.79 26.19 0.23
N LYS A 138 1.87 26.37 0.99
CA LYS A 138 2.44 25.29 1.81
C LYS A 138 1.57 25.07 3.05
N VAL A 139 1.13 23.84 3.22
CA VAL A 139 0.34 23.41 4.37
C VAL A 139 1.04 22.23 5.04
N ASN A 140 1.15 22.28 6.35
CA ASN A 140 1.64 21.14 7.12
C ASN A 140 0.57 20.05 7.16
N ALA A 141 0.93 18.86 6.74
CA ALA A 141 0.06 17.71 6.72
C ALA A 141 0.66 16.55 7.52
N TYR A 142 -0.21 15.64 7.90
CA TYR A 142 0.12 14.36 8.48
C TYR A 142 -0.48 13.25 7.63
N TRP A 143 -0.14 12.02 7.94
CA TRP A 143 -0.77 10.87 7.35
C TRP A 143 -1.74 10.20 8.30
N ASP A 144 -2.93 9.91 7.79
CA ASP A 144 -3.76 8.84 8.31
C ASP A 144 -3.52 7.62 7.44
N VAL A 145 -3.39 6.46 8.06
CA VAL A 145 -3.07 5.22 7.36
C VAL A 145 -3.92 4.05 7.83
N ILE A 146 -4.13 3.09 6.92
CA ILE A 146 -4.44 1.70 7.27
C ILE A 146 -3.18 0.90 6.99
N SER A 147 -2.58 0.30 8.02
CA SER A 147 -1.47 -0.64 7.85
C SER A 147 -2.02 -2.06 7.76
N LEU A 148 -1.59 -2.79 6.73
CA LEU A 148 -1.99 -4.15 6.45
C LEU A 148 -0.76 -5.06 6.53
N SER A 149 -0.84 -6.10 7.36
CA SER A 149 0.20 -7.12 7.48
C SER A 149 -0.39 -8.50 7.15
N PHE A 150 0.28 -9.25 6.30
CA PHE A 150 -0.14 -10.58 5.86
C PHE A 150 1.05 -11.39 5.35
N THR A 151 0.90 -12.70 5.22
CA THR A 151 1.79 -13.51 4.39
C THR A 151 1.16 -13.69 3.02
N GLY A 152 1.89 -13.31 1.98
CA GLY A 152 1.46 -13.45 0.59
C GLY A 152 2.23 -14.56 -0.13
N ARG A 153 1.51 -15.39 -0.90
CA ARG A 153 2.09 -16.31 -1.87
C ARG A 153 2.02 -15.68 -3.26
N PHE A 154 3.17 -15.54 -3.89
CA PHE A 154 3.33 -14.92 -5.18
C PHE A 154 3.75 -15.96 -6.21
N ASN A 155 3.00 -16.08 -7.31
CA ASN A 155 3.20 -17.10 -8.34
C ASN A 155 3.86 -16.51 -9.59
N ASN A 156 4.75 -17.30 -10.19
CA ASN A 156 5.46 -16.90 -11.42
C ASN A 156 4.68 -17.24 -12.72
N ASN A 157 3.57 -17.96 -12.60
CA ASN A 157 2.99 -18.73 -13.70
C ASN A 157 2.05 -17.97 -14.65
N CYS A 158 1.97 -16.63 -14.61
CA CYS A 158 1.10 -15.92 -15.56
C CYS A 158 1.74 -15.49 -16.89
N LYS A 159 3.07 -15.55 -17.04
CA LYS A 159 3.68 -15.12 -18.32
C LYS A 159 3.63 -16.19 -19.42
N ASN A 160 3.34 -17.44 -19.11
CA ASN A 160 3.41 -18.55 -20.09
C ASN A 160 2.07 -19.12 -20.56
N LYS A 161 0.91 -18.57 -20.16
CA LYS A 161 -0.40 -19.07 -20.58
C LYS A 161 -1.27 -18.09 -21.37
N CYS A 162 -0.73 -16.94 -21.74
CA CYS A 162 -1.48 -15.97 -22.55
C CYS A 162 -1.18 -16.03 -24.03
N ASN A 163 -0.46 -17.05 -24.51
CA ASN A 163 -0.14 -17.28 -25.92
C ASN A 163 -0.52 -18.69 -26.39
N GLU A 164 -1.67 -19.20 -25.98
CA GLU A 164 -2.34 -20.34 -26.64
C GLU A 164 -3.79 -20.00 -26.93
#